data_890c99997d575be2004a9aed1cdd93f6
#
_entry.id   890c99997d575be2004a9aed1cdd93f6
#
_cell.length_a   1.000
_cell.length_b   1.000
_cell.length_c   1.000
_cell.angle_alpha   90.00
_cell.angle_beta   90.00
_cell.angle_gamma   90.00
#
_symmetry.space_group_name_H-M   'P 1'
#
loop_
_entity.id
_entity.type
_entity.pdbx_description
1 polymer ?
#
loop_
_entity_poly.entity_id
_entity_poly.type
_entity_poly.pdbx_seq_one_letter_code
_entity_poly.pdbx_strand_id
1 'polypeptide(L)'
;LREVDMNDVLQGARLQGQAMGITQTGRITVSSIETTNSGGQYIHWQRCVGLKRGANWDSSYGNEGDGKSASYSFTGMGPAGAKVIAPPGSGVIFVEINYDYRPLVSNYFIGETRLHHIASFIVRDKRDFGKGITNPSPAAPRMTCDKYTA
;
A
#
# COMPACT_ATOMS: atom_id res chain seq x y z
N LEU A 1 -3.09 -14.67 5.24
CA LEU A 1 -3.84 -13.41 5.17
C LEU A 1 -5.05 -13.60 4.24
N ARG A 2 -6.24 -13.16 4.66
CA ARG A 2 -7.46 -13.20 3.86
C ARG A 2 -7.88 -11.78 3.46
N GLU A 3 -8.69 -11.65 2.40
CA GLU A 3 -9.21 -10.34 1.97
C GLU A 3 -10.03 -9.66 3.09
N VAL A 4 -10.79 -10.43 3.87
CA VAL A 4 -11.56 -9.89 5.00
C VAL A 4 -10.64 -9.28 6.06
N ASP A 5 -9.53 -9.95 6.40
CA ASP A 5 -8.57 -9.45 7.38
C ASP A 5 -7.91 -8.14 6.90
N MET A 6 -7.64 -8.03 5.59
CA MET A 6 -7.09 -6.83 4.99
C MET A 6 -8.10 -5.68 4.97
N ASN A 7 -9.38 -5.99 4.69
CA ASN A 7 -10.45 -5.00 4.77
C ASN A 7 -10.60 -4.44 6.18
N ASP A 8 -10.48 -5.27 7.22
CA ASP A 8 -10.53 -4.84 8.62
C ASP A 8 -9.35 -3.91 8.95
N VAL A 9 -8.14 -4.21 8.44
CA VAL A 9 -6.96 -3.33 8.58
C VAL A 9 -7.21 -1.97 7.90
N LEU A 10 -7.71 -1.95 6.67
CA LEU A 10 -8.01 -0.71 5.94
C LEU A 10 -9.13 0.07 6.62
N GLN A 11 -10.15 -0.60 7.14
CA GLN A 11 -11.22 0.02 7.91
C GLN A 11 -10.68 0.65 9.21
N GLY A 12 -9.80 -0.05 9.93
CA GLY A 12 -9.12 0.47 11.11
C GLY A 12 -8.31 1.74 10.80
N ALA A 13 -7.54 1.72 9.71
CA ALA A 13 -6.78 2.88 9.25
C ALA A 13 -7.70 4.06 8.88
N ARG A 14 -8.84 3.78 8.22
CA ARG A 14 -9.86 4.79 7.91
C ARG A 14 -10.43 5.44 9.17
N LEU A 15 -10.81 4.64 10.16
CA LEU A 15 -11.37 5.15 11.42
C LEU A 15 -10.36 5.99 12.19
N GLN A 16 -9.11 5.57 12.27
CA GLN A 16 -8.05 6.34 12.94
C GLN A 16 -7.74 7.65 12.19
N GLY A 17 -7.76 7.63 10.87
CA GLY A 17 -7.51 8.81 10.03
C GLY A 17 -8.72 9.71 9.84
N GLN A 18 -9.89 9.38 10.42
CA GLN A 18 -11.16 10.08 10.17
C GLN A 18 -11.12 11.55 10.54
N ALA A 19 -10.53 11.88 11.70
CA ALA A 19 -10.43 13.28 12.16
C ALA A 19 -9.59 14.16 11.23
N MET A 20 -8.62 13.57 10.51
CA MET A 20 -7.79 14.24 9.52
C MET A 20 -8.35 14.14 8.09
N GLY A 21 -9.42 13.38 7.90
CA GLY A 21 -10.03 13.16 6.59
C GLY A 21 -9.13 12.42 5.59
N ILE A 22 -8.18 11.58 6.06
CA ILE A 22 -7.13 10.97 5.22
C ILE A 22 -7.70 10.26 3.99
N THR A 23 -8.78 9.48 4.14
CA THR A 23 -9.39 8.78 3.00
C THR A 23 -10.25 9.65 2.12
N GLN A 24 -10.69 10.82 2.61
CA GLN A 24 -11.44 11.79 1.82
C GLN A 24 -10.52 12.68 0.96
N THR A 25 -9.40 13.10 1.55
CA THR A 25 -8.44 14.01 0.92
C THR A 25 -7.16 13.33 0.45
N GLY A 26 -7.10 12.01 0.51
CA GLY A 26 -5.90 11.24 0.19
C GLY A 26 -6.20 9.80 -0.17
N ARG A 27 -5.14 8.98 -0.01
CA ARG A 27 -5.15 7.56 -0.33
C ARG A 27 -4.13 6.82 0.53
N ILE A 28 -4.52 5.66 1.00
CA ILE A 28 -3.66 4.69 1.68
C ILE A 28 -3.46 3.51 0.72
N THR A 29 -2.22 3.14 0.49
CA THR A 29 -1.82 1.97 -0.31
C THR A 29 -1.03 1.01 0.56
N VAL A 30 -1.43 -0.24 0.60
CA VAL A 30 -0.72 -1.34 1.29
C VAL A 30 -0.27 -2.34 0.25
N SER A 31 1.02 -2.60 0.20
CA SER A 31 1.66 -3.49 -0.77
C SER A 31 2.42 -4.62 -0.06
N SER A 32 2.44 -5.81 -0.65
CA SER A 32 3.34 -6.89 -0.24
C SER A 32 4.48 -6.99 -1.25
N ILE A 33 5.71 -6.81 -0.77
CA ILE A 33 6.92 -7.08 -1.54
C ILE A 33 7.41 -8.47 -1.18
N GLU A 34 7.69 -9.29 -2.18
CA GLU A 34 8.16 -10.66 -2.01
C GLU A 34 9.29 -10.97 -2.99
N THR A 35 9.98 -12.08 -2.77
CA THR A 35 11.01 -12.57 -3.70
C THR A 35 10.43 -13.60 -4.64
N THR A 36 10.81 -13.52 -5.92
CA THR A 36 10.56 -14.59 -6.90
C THR A 36 11.47 -15.79 -6.63
N ASN A 37 11.15 -16.94 -7.22
CA ASN A 37 12.02 -18.14 -7.15
C ASN A 37 13.43 -17.89 -7.72
N SER A 38 13.60 -16.92 -8.59
CA SER A 38 14.90 -16.50 -9.17
C SER A 38 15.61 -15.43 -8.35
N GLY A 39 15.08 -15.04 -7.20
CA GLY A 39 15.67 -14.03 -6.30
C GLY A 39 15.34 -12.57 -6.65
N GLY A 40 14.55 -12.32 -7.69
CA GLY A 40 14.04 -10.99 -8.01
C GLY A 40 13.00 -10.50 -7.00
N GLN A 41 12.76 -9.20 -6.98
CA GLN A 41 11.73 -8.58 -6.15
C GLN A 41 10.45 -8.40 -6.96
N TYR A 42 9.27 -8.52 -6.34
CA TYR A 42 8.01 -8.18 -7.00
C TYR A 42 6.94 -7.73 -5.99
N ILE A 43 5.96 -6.96 -6.47
CA ILE A 43 4.77 -6.61 -5.69
C ILE A 43 3.72 -7.70 -5.91
N HIS A 44 3.52 -8.55 -4.90
CA HIS A 44 2.62 -9.70 -5.02
C HIS A 44 1.15 -9.27 -5.01
N TRP A 45 0.80 -8.36 -4.13
CA TRP A 45 -0.54 -7.79 -4.05
C TRP A 45 -0.50 -6.35 -3.54
N GLN A 46 -1.54 -5.60 -3.89
CA GLN A 46 -1.76 -4.24 -3.43
C GLN A 46 -3.23 -4.02 -3.06
N ARG A 47 -3.48 -3.30 -1.96
CA ARG A 47 -4.83 -2.92 -1.53
C ARG A 47 -4.84 -1.46 -1.14
N CYS A 48 -5.93 -0.78 -1.53
CA CYS A 48 -6.04 0.67 -1.41
C CYS A 48 -7.37 1.11 -0.81
N VAL A 49 -7.34 2.23 -0.08
CA VAL A 49 -8.53 2.96 0.36
C VAL A 49 -8.28 4.46 0.25
N GLY A 50 -9.28 5.20 -0.17
CA GLY A 50 -9.24 6.66 -0.34
C GLY A 50 -9.77 7.12 -1.70
N LEU A 51 -10.37 8.32 -1.71
CA LEU A 51 -11.07 8.87 -2.88
C LEU A 51 -10.12 9.53 -3.90
N LYS A 52 -8.94 9.97 -3.46
CA LYS A 52 -8.00 10.65 -4.35
C LYS A 52 -7.33 9.67 -5.31
N ARG A 53 -7.06 10.14 -6.53
CA ARG A 53 -6.47 9.36 -7.62
C ARG A 53 -5.42 10.17 -8.38
N GLY A 54 -4.58 9.46 -9.12
CA GLY A 54 -3.55 10.03 -9.99
C GLY A 54 -2.17 10.04 -9.33
N ALA A 55 -1.16 10.44 -10.09
CA ALA A 55 0.26 10.32 -9.74
C ALA A 55 0.67 10.91 -8.38
N ASN A 56 -0.16 11.78 -7.83
CA ASN A 56 0.11 12.41 -6.55
C ASN A 56 -0.41 11.61 -5.34
N TRP A 57 -1.29 10.66 -5.53
CA TRP A 57 -1.95 9.90 -4.46
C TRP A 57 -1.85 8.38 -4.64
N ASP A 58 -1.82 7.91 -5.88
CA ASP A 58 -1.57 6.49 -6.17
C ASP A 58 -0.13 6.13 -5.78
N SER A 59 0.20 4.84 -5.71
CA SER A 59 1.55 4.40 -5.33
C SER A 59 2.62 5.02 -6.25
N SER A 60 3.62 5.64 -5.63
CA SER A 60 4.77 6.21 -6.32
C SER A 60 5.87 5.18 -6.63
N TYR A 61 5.73 3.96 -6.13
CA TYR A 61 6.82 2.98 -6.12
C TYR A 61 6.50 1.66 -6.81
N GLY A 62 5.35 1.58 -7.47
CA GLY A 62 4.96 0.43 -8.29
C GLY A 62 3.54 -0.05 -8.04
N ASN A 63 3.09 -1.00 -8.87
CA ASN A 63 1.75 -1.55 -8.87
C ASN A 63 1.77 -3.07 -8.64
N GLU A 64 0.62 -3.65 -8.27
CA GLU A 64 0.45 -5.09 -8.13
C GLU A 64 0.92 -5.80 -9.41
N GLY A 65 1.83 -6.75 -9.26
CA GLY A 65 2.41 -7.53 -10.35
C GLY A 65 3.76 -7.01 -10.87
N ASP A 66 4.17 -5.79 -10.53
CA ASP A 66 5.48 -5.26 -10.92
C ASP A 66 6.60 -6.15 -10.40
N GLY A 67 7.55 -6.50 -11.28
CA GLY A 67 8.67 -7.41 -10.99
C GLY A 67 8.34 -8.90 -11.09
N LYS A 68 7.08 -9.28 -11.33
CA LYS A 68 6.68 -10.69 -11.47
C LYS A 68 7.18 -11.31 -12.80
N SER A 69 7.27 -10.50 -13.85
CA SER A 69 7.79 -10.92 -15.14
C SER A 69 9.31 -10.77 -15.20
N ALA A 70 10.00 -11.76 -15.77
CA ALA A 70 11.46 -11.72 -15.98
C ALA A 70 11.93 -10.55 -16.88
N SER A 71 11.03 -9.99 -17.68
CA SER A 71 11.32 -8.83 -18.55
C SER A 71 11.26 -7.48 -17.80
N TYR A 72 10.80 -7.45 -16.56
CA TYR A 72 10.68 -6.23 -15.77
C TYR A 72 11.56 -6.29 -14.53
N SER A 73 12.56 -5.42 -14.47
CA SER A 73 13.46 -5.31 -13.30
C SER A 73 12.82 -4.40 -12.24
N PHE A 74 12.27 -4.99 -11.19
CA PHE A 74 11.78 -4.28 -10.02
C PHE A 74 12.79 -4.39 -8.87
N THR A 75 13.25 -3.27 -8.38
CA THR A 75 14.34 -3.18 -7.39
C THR A 75 13.86 -2.90 -5.97
N GLY A 76 12.57 -3.06 -5.70
CA GLY A 76 11.95 -2.75 -4.41
C GLY A 76 11.21 -1.42 -4.38
N MET A 77 10.50 -1.16 -3.29
CA MET A 77 9.70 0.07 -3.09
C MET A 77 10.47 1.09 -2.24
N GLY A 78 10.16 2.36 -2.42
CA GLY A 78 10.77 3.46 -1.67
C GLY A 78 11.64 4.37 -2.52
N PRO A 79 12.12 5.50 -1.96
CA PRO A 79 12.89 6.50 -2.70
C PRO A 79 14.22 5.94 -3.22
N ALA A 80 14.77 6.62 -4.22
CA ALA A 80 16.09 6.27 -4.75
C ALA A 80 17.15 6.32 -3.63
N GLY A 81 17.99 5.28 -3.55
CA GLY A 81 19.02 5.15 -2.51
C GLY A 81 18.51 4.57 -1.17
N ALA A 82 17.20 4.40 -0.98
CA ALA A 82 16.61 3.80 0.22
C ALA A 82 15.49 2.81 -0.12
N LYS A 83 15.77 1.91 -1.05
CA LYS A 83 14.81 0.89 -1.47
C LYS A 83 14.59 -0.16 -0.39
N VAL A 84 13.33 -0.43 -0.12
CA VAL A 84 12.88 -1.54 0.72
C VAL A 84 12.74 -2.78 -0.15
N ILE A 85 13.40 -3.86 0.24
CA ILE A 85 13.39 -5.15 -0.44
C ILE A 85 12.99 -6.25 0.55
N ALA A 86 12.37 -7.30 0.04
CA ALA A 86 12.06 -8.48 0.84
C ALA A 86 13.31 -9.38 0.95
N PRO A 87 13.74 -9.76 2.16
CA PRO A 87 14.75 -10.80 2.33
C PRO A 87 14.25 -12.14 1.79
N PRO A 88 15.13 -13.04 1.33
CA PRO A 88 14.75 -14.37 0.89
C PRO A 88 13.89 -15.11 1.92
N GLY A 89 12.77 -15.71 1.50
CA GLY A 89 11.85 -16.44 2.36
C GLY A 89 11.04 -15.56 3.32
N SER A 90 11.00 -14.26 3.10
CA SER A 90 10.23 -13.29 3.88
C SER A 90 9.40 -12.41 2.95
N GLY A 91 8.35 -11.80 3.49
CA GLY A 91 7.62 -10.73 2.84
C GLY A 91 7.83 -9.40 3.57
N VAL A 92 7.67 -8.32 2.86
CA VAL A 92 7.63 -6.98 3.44
C VAL A 92 6.29 -6.32 3.12
N ILE A 93 5.61 -5.85 4.15
CA ILE A 93 4.45 -4.97 3.97
C ILE A 93 4.98 -3.55 3.85
N PHE A 94 4.61 -2.90 2.77
CA PHE A 94 4.95 -1.51 2.49
C PHE A 94 3.68 -0.67 2.44
N VAL A 95 3.63 0.38 3.23
CA VAL A 95 2.46 1.26 3.35
C VAL A 95 2.84 2.65 2.85
N GLU A 96 2.03 3.20 1.96
CA GLU A 96 2.10 4.59 1.51
C GLU A 96 0.83 5.31 1.92
N ILE A 97 0.98 6.52 2.46
CA ILE A 97 -0.13 7.41 2.76
C ILE A 97 0.16 8.73 2.07
N ASN A 98 -0.68 9.08 1.11
CA ASN A 98 -0.65 10.37 0.39
C ASN A 98 -1.94 11.12 0.69
N TYR A 99 -1.87 12.30 1.29
CA TYR A 99 -3.06 13.10 1.54
C TYR A 99 -2.81 14.60 1.54
N ASP A 100 -3.83 15.35 1.19
CA ASP A 100 -3.81 16.82 1.23
C ASP A 100 -4.21 17.25 2.64
N TYR A 101 -3.20 17.69 3.41
CA TYR A 101 -3.40 18.20 4.76
C TYR A 101 -4.06 19.59 4.69
N ARG A 102 -5.16 19.73 5.42
CA ARG A 102 -5.86 21.02 5.61
C ARG A 102 -5.68 21.46 7.06
N PRO A 103 -4.93 22.56 7.32
CA PRO A 103 -4.77 23.05 8.68
C PRO A 103 -6.12 23.49 9.26
N LEU A 104 -6.38 23.13 10.52
CA LEU A 104 -7.60 23.49 11.24
C LEU A 104 -7.67 24.98 11.60
N VAL A 105 -6.53 25.66 11.61
CA VAL A 105 -6.42 27.07 12.00
C VAL A 105 -5.87 27.87 10.83
N SER A 106 -6.77 28.62 10.20
CA SER A 106 -6.50 29.66 9.20
C SER A 106 -5.58 29.26 8.01
N ASN A 107 -6.18 29.16 6.84
CA ASN A 107 -5.49 29.08 5.54
C ASN A 107 -4.57 30.29 5.24
N TYR A 108 -4.41 31.23 6.18
CA TYR A 108 -3.68 32.48 5.99
C TYR A 108 -2.17 32.30 6.08
N PHE A 109 -1.69 31.28 6.78
CA PHE A 109 -0.25 31.07 7.02
C PHE A 109 0.33 29.80 6.39
N ILE A 110 -0.49 28.76 6.18
CA ILE A 110 -0.03 27.50 5.59
C ILE A 110 -1.08 27.06 4.57
N GLY A 111 -0.71 27.09 3.28
CA GLY A 111 -1.56 26.57 2.21
C GLY A 111 -1.79 25.07 2.31
N GLU A 112 -2.65 24.49 1.47
CA GLU A 112 -2.84 23.07 1.36
C GLU A 112 -1.47 22.40 1.08
N THR A 113 -1.03 21.53 2.00
CA THR A 113 0.25 20.83 1.90
C THR A 113 -0.02 19.37 1.70
N ARG A 114 0.54 18.78 0.62
CA ARG A 114 0.49 17.34 0.44
C ARG A 114 1.53 16.68 1.31
N LEU A 115 1.07 15.72 2.11
CA LEU A 115 1.92 14.87 2.94
C LEU A 115 2.03 13.49 2.29
N HIS A 116 3.25 13.00 2.20
CA HIS A 116 3.59 11.67 1.73
C HIS A 116 4.35 10.96 2.84
N HIS A 117 3.79 9.86 3.34
CA HIS A 117 4.40 9.03 4.38
C HIS A 117 4.54 7.60 3.89
N ILE A 118 5.67 6.98 4.23
CA ILE A 118 5.92 5.58 3.98
C ILE A 118 6.29 4.86 5.27
N ALA A 119 5.88 3.61 5.39
CA ALA A 119 6.30 2.70 6.45
C ALA A 119 6.50 1.30 5.86
N SER A 120 7.41 0.51 6.44
CA SER A 120 7.62 -0.86 6.02
C SER A 120 7.83 -1.78 7.20
N PHE A 121 7.33 -3.02 7.09
CA PHE A 121 7.39 -4.04 8.13
C PHE A 121 7.79 -5.38 7.52
N ILE A 122 8.82 -6.02 8.06
CA ILE A 122 9.21 -7.37 7.65
C ILE A 122 8.26 -8.38 8.30
N VAL A 123 7.65 -9.21 7.49
CA VAL A 123 6.81 -10.33 7.95
C VAL A 123 7.66 -11.60 7.93
N ARG A 124 8.01 -12.10 9.11
CA ARG A 124 8.82 -13.31 9.32
C ARG A 124 7.95 -14.49 9.75
N ASP A 125 6.87 -14.73 9.08
CA ASP A 125 6.00 -15.85 9.42
C ASP A 125 6.28 -17.02 8.46
N LYS A 126 6.10 -18.26 8.93
CA LYS A 126 6.13 -19.49 8.09
C LYS A 126 4.91 -19.55 7.15
N ARG A 127 4.53 -18.41 6.59
CA ARG A 127 3.41 -18.31 5.65
C ARG A 127 3.87 -18.77 4.28
N ASP A 128 2.98 -19.45 3.61
CA ASP A 128 3.12 -19.70 2.19
C ASP A 128 2.87 -18.38 1.43
N PHE A 129 3.94 -17.59 1.26
CA PHE A 129 3.90 -16.31 0.55
C PHE A 129 3.41 -16.48 -0.90
N GLY A 130 3.64 -17.63 -1.51
CA GLY A 130 3.20 -17.93 -2.87
C GLY A 130 1.69 -17.84 -3.11
N LYS A 131 0.87 -17.92 -2.04
CA LYS A 131 -0.61 -17.85 -2.15
C LYS A 131 -1.19 -16.43 -2.12
N GLY A 132 -0.38 -15.42 -1.75
CA GLY A 132 -0.86 -14.05 -1.59
C GLY A 132 -2.01 -13.90 -0.59
N ILE A 133 -2.96 -13.01 -0.91
CA ILE A 133 -4.20 -12.86 -0.11
C ILE A 133 -5.25 -13.85 -0.61
N THR A 134 -5.73 -14.71 0.28
CA THR A 134 -6.80 -15.67 -0.02
C THR A 134 -8.17 -15.03 0.15
N ASN A 135 -9.16 -15.52 -0.60
CA ASN A 135 -10.53 -15.04 -0.50
C ASN A 135 -11.52 -16.21 -0.49
N PRO A 136 -11.57 -17.00 0.61
CA PRO A 136 -12.47 -18.13 0.72
C PRO A 136 -13.96 -17.69 0.78
N SER A 137 -14.88 -18.60 0.47
CA SER A 137 -16.31 -18.36 0.58
C SER A 137 -16.76 -18.24 2.06
N PRO A 138 -17.63 -17.27 2.41
CA PRO A 138 -18.17 -16.23 1.54
C PRO A 138 -17.08 -15.18 1.19
N ALA A 139 -16.94 -14.89 -0.11
CA ALA A 139 -15.86 -14.01 -0.59
C ALA A 139 -16.10 -12.56 -0.14
N ALA A 140 -15.08 -11.95 0.45
CA ALA A 140 -15.08 -10.54 0.81
C ALA A 140 -14.78 -9.65 -0.42
N PRO A 141 -15.28 -8.41 -0.47
CA PRO A 141 -14.89 -7.45 -1.50
C PRO A 141 -13.38 -7.21 -1.50
N ARG A 142 -12.75 -7.24 -2.67
CA ARG A 142 -11.34 -6.90 -2.81
C ARG A 142 -11.20 -5.38 -2.93
N MET A 143 -10.40 -4.78 -2.06
CA MET A 143 -10.06 -3.35 -2.06
C MET A 143 -8.86 -3.08 -2.96
N THR A 144 -8.96 -3.49 -4.23
CA THR A 144 -7.91 -3.29 -5.24
C THR A 144 -7.71 -1.81 -5.58
N CYS A 145 -6.51 -1.45 -6.06
CA CYS A 145 -6.12 -0.05 -6.22
C CYS A 145 -6.74 0.66 -7.43
N ASP A 146 -7.50 -0.04 -8.26
CA ASP A 146 -8.38 0.54 -9.28
C ASP A 146 -9.69 1.10 -8.71
N LYS A 147 -9.99 0.81 -7.42
CA LYS A 147 -11.15 1.32 -6.71
C LYS A 147 -10.80 2.54 -5.86
N TYR A 148 -11.67 3.55 -5.91
CA TYR A 148 -11.50 4.81 -5.19
C TYR A 148 -12.67 4.99 -4.21
N THR A 149 -12.55 4.34 -3.07
CA THR A 149 -13.57 4.31 -2.01
C THR A 149 -13.00 4.84 -0.70
N ALA A 150 -13.85 5.48 0.12
CA ALA A 150 -13.49 6.00 1.45
C ALA A 150 -14.30 5.32 2.55
#